data_a77cf52992991a5231a69568b637d442
#
_entry.id   a77cf52992991a5231a69568b637d442
#
_cell.length_a   1.000
_cell.length_b   1.000
_cell.length_c   1.000
_cell.angle_alpha   90.00
_cell.angle_beta   90.00
_cell.angle_gamma   90.00
#
_symmetry.space_group_name_H-M   'P 1'
#
loop_
_entity.id
_entity.type
_entity.pdbx_description
1 polymer ?
#
loop_
_entity_poly.entity_id
_entity_poly.type
_entity_poly.pdbx_seq_one_letter_code
_entity_poly.pdbx_strand_id
1 'polypeptide(L)'
;DVKVRIVEFHAEATSEKMAAGWHLDGRVSCVFGTHTHVPTADDRILPGGTAYISDLGMTGPYDSVIGRRADAVLHKFLTAMHAPFTVAEGNVHMAGALLEVDPATGRAITFRRVDAREAGAGEFDITGPLRVEGPAGEGAEDGDPTD
;
A
#
# COMPACT_ATOMS: atom_id res chain seq x y z
N ASP A 1 21.02 -16.46 -9.09
CA ASP A 1 20.50 -15.19 -9.61
C ASP A 1 19.15 -14.90 -8.99
N VAL A 2 19.04 -13.79 -8.23
CA VAL A 2 17.81 -13.44 -7.49
C VAL A 2 16.77 -12.90 -8.47
N LYS A 3 15.62 -13.59 -8.59
CA LYS A 3 14.51 -13.18 -9.46
C LYS A 3 13.55 -12.22 -8.76
N VAL A 4 13.16 -12.52 -7.52
CA VAL A 4 12.24 -11.69 -6.74
C VAL A 4 13.04 -10.60 -6.02
N ARG A 5 12.73 -9.34 -6.35
CA ARG A 5 13.37 -8.15 -5.77
C ARG A 5 12.29 -7.19 -5.33
N ILE A 6 12.37 -6.75 -4.10
CA ILE A 6 11.44 -5.79 -3.51
C ILE A 6 12.22 -4.56 -3.09
N VAL A 7 11.70 -3.38 -3.41
CA VAL A 7 12.32 -2.09 -3.10
C VAL A 7 11.39 -1.27 -2.25
N GLU A 8 11.84 -0.92 -1.04
CA GLU A 8 11.23 0.13 -0.24
C GLU A 8 11.83 1.48 -0.63
N PHE A 9 10.96 2.48 -0.83
CA PHE A 9 11.36 3.84 -1.10
C PHE A 9 10.77 4.80 -0.07
N HIS A 10 11.56 5.11 0.95
CA HIS A 10 11.17 6.01 2.04
C HIS A 10 11.38 7.46 1.62
N ALA A 11 10.33 8.17 1.26
CA ALA A 11 10.38 9.56 0.80
C ALA A 11 9.07 10.29 1.10
N GLU A 12 9.17 11.62 1.31
CA GLU A 12 8.01 12.50 1.47
C GLU A 12 7.29 12.71 0.14
N ALA A 13 8.02 13.06 -0.94
CA ALA A 13 7.43 13.49 -2.18
C ALA A 13 6.83 12.32 -2.99
N THR A 14 5.54 12.38 -3.27
CA THR A 14 4.83 11.39 -4.10
C THR A 14 5.43 11.29 -5.50
N SER A 15 5.86 12.42 -6.09
CA SER A 15 6.50 12.44 -7.41
C SER A 15 7.80 11.66 -7.47
N GLU A 16 8.61 11.70 -6.42
CA GLU A 16 9.84 10.91 -6.31
C GLU A 16 9.55 9.43 -6.21
N LYS A 17 8.55 9.05 -5.40
CA LYS A 17 8.08 7.66 -5.28
C LYS A 17 7.59 7.12 -6.63
N MET A 18 6.75 7.87 -7.33
CA MET A 18 6.25 7.49 -8.65
C MET A 18 7.39 7.38 -9.69
N ALA A 19 8.33 8.34 -9.69
CA ALA A 19 9.48 8.30 -10.58
C ALA A 19 10.37 7.07 -10.34
N ALA A 20 10.58 6.69 -9.06
CA ALA A 20 11.30 5.47 -8.70
C ALA A 20 10.56 4.22 -9.22
N GLY A 21 9.23 4.17 -9.08
CA GLY A 21 8.40 3.08 -9.62
C GLY A 21 8.57 2.92 -11.14
N TRP A 22 8.42 4.01 -11.89
CA TRP A 22 8.61 4.00 -13.34
C TRP A 22 10.05 3.65 -13.77
N HIS A 23 11.03 4.17 -13.03
CA HIS A 23 12.45 3.88 -13.33
C HIS A 23 12.78 2.40 -13.15
N LEU A 24 12.15 1.74 -12.17
CA LEU A 24 12.41 0.34 -11.81
C LEU A 24 11.45 -0.65 -12.49
N ASP A 25 10.47 -0.15 -13.24
CA ASP A 25 9.47 -0.99 -13.89
C ASP A 25 10.11 -2.04 -14.82
N GLY A 26 9.68 -3.31 -14.62
CA GLY A 26 10.24 -4.48 -15.31
C GLY A 26 11.60 -4.95 -14.80
N ARG A 27 12.21 -4.25 -13.81
CA ARG A 27 13.54 -4.58 -13.25
C ARG A 27 13.45 -5.19 -11.86
N VAL A 28 12.35 -4.95 -11.15
CA VAL A 28 12.07 -5.46 -9.81
C VAL A 28 10.63 -5.98 -9.74
N SER A 29 10.34 -6.78 -8.73
CA SER A 29 9.00 -7.34 -8.52
C SER A 29 8.03 -6.33 -7.94
N CYS A 30 8.52 -5.47 -7.04
CA CYS A 30 7.70 -4.47 -6.36
C CYS A 30 8.53 -3.24 -5.97
N VAL A 31 7.92 -2.07 -6.08
CA VAL A 31 8.35 -0.83 -5.43
C VAL A 31 7.21 -0.34 -4.55
N PHE A 32 7.45 -0.17 -3.28
CA PHE A 32 6.48 0.43 -2.38
C PHE A 32 7.07 1.60 -1.61
N GLY A 33 6.25 2.62 -1.42
CA GLY A 33 6.61 3.78 -0.63
C GLY A 33 6.24 3.64 0.84
N THR A 34 6.93 4.41 1.66
CA THR A 34 6.67 4.60 3.09
C THR A 34 6.88 6.07 3.45
N HIS A 35 6.71 6.46 4.69
CA HIS A 35 6.91 7.77 5.29
C HIS A 35 5.62 8.48 5.72
N THR A 36 4.57 8.50 4.91
CA THR A 36 3.39 9.34 5.20
C THR A 36 2.52 8.77 6.32
N HIS A 37 2.67 7.49 6.64
CA HIS A 37 1.85 6.72 7.58
C HIS A 37 0.39 6.52 7.13
N VAL A 38 0.03 7.00 5.96
CA VAL A 38 -1.32 6.89 5.40
C VAL A 38 -1.27 6.02 4.15
N PRO A 39 -2.04 4.91 4.08
CA PRO A 39 -2.03 4.05 2.90
C PRO A 39 -2.67 4.79 1.72
N THR A 40 -1.98 4.78 0.58
CA THR A 40 -2.49 5.36 -0.65
C THR A 40 -3.36 4.38 -1.43
N ALA A 41 -4.17 4.86 -2.36
CA ALA A 41 -5.13 4.07 -3.14
C ALA A 41 -4.67 3.86 -4.59
N ASP A 42 -3.37 3.88 -4.84
CA ASP A 42 -2.75 3.80 -6.16
C ASP A 42 -2.02 2.47 -6.42
N ASP A 43 -2.39 1.43 -5.65
CA ASP A 43 -1.87 0.08 -5.82
C ASP A 43 -2.18 -0.46 -7.23
N ARG A 44 -1.14 -0.89 -7.94
CA ARG A 44 -1.25 -1.36 -9.33
C ARG A 44 -0.03 -2.18 -9.74
N ILE A 45 -0.15 -2.85 -10.89
CA ILE A 45 1.00 -3.42 -11.60
C ILE A 45 1.31 -2.50 -12.78
N LEU A 46 2.56 -2.05 -12.86
CA LEU A 46 3.06 -1.21 -13.95
C LEU A 46 3.23 -2.04 -15.24
N PRO A 47 3.28 -1.40 -16.42
CA PRO A 47 3.32 -2.11 -17.71
C PRO A 47 4.48 -3.10 -17.88
N GLY A 48 5.62 -2.87 -17.23
CA GLY A 48 6.78 -3.77 -17.22
C GLY A 48 6.64 -4.96 -16.27
N GLY A 49 5.55 -5.01 -15.46
CA GLY A 49 5.26 -6.09 -14.53
C GLY A 49 5.78 -5.88 -13.11
N THR A 50 6.12 -4.65 -12.72
CA THR A 50 6.46 -4.29 -11.34
C THR A 50 5.23 -3.84 -10.58
N ALA A 51 4.96 -4.43 -9.41
CA ALA A 51 3.93 -3.94 -8.50
C ALA A 51 4.35 -2.59 -7.89
N TYR A 52 3.39 -1.67 -7.71
CA TYR A 52 3.68 -0.33 -7.20
C TYR A 52 2.58 0.19 -6.28
N ILE A 53 2.97 0.87 -5.22
CA ILE A 53 2.11 1.70 -4.38
C ILE A 53 2.93 2.86 -3.79
N SER A 54 2.35 4.07 -3.72
CA SER A 54 3.02 5.26 -3.21
C SER A 54 3.31 5.22 -1.70
N ASP A 55 2.39 4.65 -0.89
CA ASP A 55 2.63 4.44 0.54
C ASP A 55 1.78 3.27 1.07
N LEU A 56 2.42 2.38 1.81
CA LEU A 56 1.74 1.24 2.44
C LEU A 56 0.92 1.63 3.67
N GLY A 57 1.15 2.81 4.22
CA GLY A 57 0.60 3.21 5.50
C GLY A 57 1.44 2.76 6.70
N MET A 58 0.85 2.76 7.87
CA MET A 58 1.50 2.35 9.12
C MET A 58 0.83 1.12 9.74
N THR A 59 1.59 0.41 10.55
CA THR A 59 1.04 -0.51 11.54
C THR A 59 1.01 0.20 12.88
N GLY A 60 -0.20 0.43 13.42
CA GLY A 60 -0.37 1.18 14.65
C GLY A 60 -1.78 1.76 14.83
N PRO A 61 -1.95 2.67 15.81
CA PRO A 61 -3.24 3.26 16.14
C PRO A 61 -3.68 4.28 15.10
N TYR A 62 -4.90 4.12 14.57
CA TYR A 62 -5.47 5.03 13.57
C TYR A 62 -6.35 6.13 14.17
N ASP A 63 -6.82 6.01 15.43
CA ASP A 63 -7.43 7.12 16.18
C ASP A 63 -6.35 8.08 16.67
N SER A 64 -5.62 8.67 15.70
CA SER A 64 -4.38 9.39 15.95
C SER A 64 -4.07 10.42 14.86
N VAL A 65 -3.03 11.22 15.06
CA VAL A 65 -2.39 11.96 13.98
C VAL A 65 -1.08 11.22 13.65
N ILE A 66 -1.12 10.41 12.60
CA ILE A 66 0.01 9.58 12.14
C ILE A 66 0.68 8.76 13.26
N GLY A 67 -0.14 8.18 14.15
CA GLY A 67 0.31 7.35 15.28
C GLY A 67 0.49 8.08 16.60
N ARG A 68 0.34 9.42 16.63
CA ARG A 68 0.51 10.25 17.84
C ARG A 68 -0.83 10.71 18.39
N ARG A 69 -0.94 10.89 19.68
CA ARG A 69 -2.14 11.42 20.32
C ARG A 69 -2.54 12.77 19.71
N ALA A 70 -3.80 12.88 19.29
CA ALA A 70 -4.31 14.03 18.57
C ALA A 70 -4.29 15.32 19.42
N ASP A 71 -4.57 15.24 20.73
CA ASP A 71 -4.58 16.39 21.63
C ASP A 71 -3.24 17.10 21.70
N ALA A 72 -2.14 16.37 21.84
CA ALA A 72 -0.79 16.94 21.87
C ALA A 72 -0.38 17.57 20.53
N VAL A 73 -0.77 16.93 19.42
CA VAL A 73 -0.48 17.46 18.07
C VAL A 73 -1.28 18.73 17.81
N LEU A 74 -2.59 18.72 18.12
CA LEU A 74 -3.45 19.90 17.98
C LEU A 74 -2.98 21.05 18.85
N HIS A 75 -2.62 20.79 20.10
CA HIS A 75 -2.06 21.83 20.98
C HIS A 75 -0.85 22.52 20.33
N LYS A 76 0.09 21.73 19.80
CA LYS A 76 1.27 22.27 19.12
C LYS A 76 0.90 23.11 17.90
N PHE A 77 -0.01 22.66 17.04
CA PHE A 77 -0.39 23.41 15.84
C PHE A 77 -1.17 24.70 16.15
N LEU A 78 -2.04 24.68 17.18
CA LEU A 78 -2.85 25.84 17.54
C LEU A 78 -2.09 26.91 18.32
N THR A 79 -1.08 26.51 19.10
CA THR A 79 -0.38 27.42 20.02
C THR A 79 1.06 27.70 19.63
N ALA A 80 1.63 26.93 18.72
CA ALA A 80 3.06 26.86 18.41
C ALA A 80 3.95 26.49 19.63
N MET A 81 3.35 26.08 20.75
CA MET A 81 4.06 25.66 21.95
C MET A 81 4.49 24.20 21.86
N HIS A 82 5.59 23.88 22.51
CA HIS A 82 6.07 22.50 22.60
C HIS A 82 5.07 21.66 23.42
N ALA A 83 4.72 20.50 22.88
CA ALA A 83 4.00 19.45 23.57
C ALA A 83 4.75 18.12 23.35
N PRO A 84 4.94 17.31 24.40
CA PRO A 84 5.52 15.98 24.23
C PRO A 84 4.60 15.10 23.38
N PHE A 85 5.19 14.44 22.39
CA PHE A 85 4.44 13.49 21.58
C PHE A 85 4.46 12.11 22.22
N THR A 86 3.28 11.57 22.45
CA THR A 86 3.08 10.19 22.92
C THR A 86 2.35 9.39 21.86
N VAL A 87 2.59 8.09 21.82
CA VAL A 87 1.88 7.17 20.94
C VAL A 87 0.40 7.16 21.33
N ALA A 88 -0.49 7.16 20.35
CA ALA A 88 -1.91 7.02 20.56
C ALA A 88 -2.30 5.56 20.85
N GLU A 89 -3.54 5.37 21.29
CA GLU A 89 -4.10 4.06 21.60
C GLU A 89 -5.42 3.88 20.84
N GLY A 90 -5.81 2.63 20.61
CA GLY A 90 -7.10 2.28 20.00
C GLY A 90 -7.10 2.28 18.47
N ASN A 91 -8.08 1.55 17.93
CA ASN A 91 -8.26 1.36 16.48
C ASN A 91 -6.96 0.96 15.79
N VAL A 92 -6.32 -0.11 16.29
CA VAL A 92 -5.03 -0.57 15.79
C VAL A 92 -5.22 -1.30 14.47
N HIS A 93 -4.49 -0.86 13.44
CA HIS A 93 -4.47 -1.49 12.12
C HIS A 93 -3.07 -2.00 11.79
N MET A 94 -3.03 -3.02 10.97
CA MET A 94 -1.84 -3.46 10.24
C MET A 94 -2.06 -3.15 8.76
N ALA A 95 -1.47 -2.07 8.27
CA ALA A 95 -1.50 -1.74 6.86
C ALA A 95 -0.30 -2.37 6.13
N GLY A 96 -0.54 -2.82 4.90
CA GLY A 96 0.46 -3.48 4.09
C GLY A 96 -0.04 -3.82 2.69
N ALA A 97 0.66 -4.74 2.04
CA ALA A 97 0.23 -5.27 0.76
C ALA A 97 0.53 -6.77 0.63
N LEU A 98 -0.30 -7.46 -0.14
CA LEU A 98 -0.04 -8.82 -0.57
C LEU A 98 0.41 -8.78 -2.02
N LEU A 99 1.56 -9.39 -2.28
CA LEU A 99 2.17 -9.51 -3.59
C LEU A 99 2.29 -10.99 -3.95
N GLU A 100 1.80 -11.35 -5.11
CA GLU A 100 2.05 -12.64 -5.74
C GLU A 100 2.96 -12.43 -6.96
N VAL A 101 4.00 -13.25 -7.08
CA VAL A 101 5.01 -13.13 -8.15
C VAL A 101 5.17 -14.45 -8.89
N ASP A 102 5.49 -14.36 -10.17
CA ASP A 102 5.99 -15.49 -10.94
C ASP A 102 7.44 -15.78 -10.54
N PRO A 103 7.73 -16.94 -9.96
CA PRO A 103 9.07 -17.26 -9.48
C PRO A 103 10.10 -17.42 -10.61
N ALA A 104 9.66 -17.69 -11.84
CA ALA A 104 10.56 -17.84 -12.99
C ALA A 104 11.05 -16.49 -13.51
N THR A 105 10.20 -15.48 -13.52
CA THR A 105 10.49 -14.16 -14.07
C THR A 105 10.71 -13.08 -13.03
N GLY A 106 10.13 -13.22 -11.84
CA GLY A 106 10.09 -12.21 -10.78
C GLY A 106 9.03 -11.12 -11.02
N ARG A 107 8.18 -11.24 -12.04
CA ARG A 107 7.10 -10.27 -12.32
C ARG A 107 5.93 -10.45 -11.36
N ALA A 108 5.30 -9.34 -11.00
CA ALA A 108 4.07 -9.35 -10.23
C ALA A 108 2.94 -9.97 -11.03
N ILE A 109 2.17 -10.87 -10.39
CA ILE A 109 0.94 -11.48 -10.93
C ILE A 109 -0.26 -10.75 -10.33
N THR A 110 -0.29 -10.62 -9.01
CA THR A 110 -1.31 -9.86 -8.29
C THR A 110 -0.67 -8.94 -7.27
N PHE A 111 -1.30 -7.80 -7.05
CA PHE A 111 -0.88 -6.85 -6.02
C PHE A 111 -2.11 -6.16 -5.44
N ARG A 112 -2.24 -6.18 -4.11
CA ARG A 112 -3.37 -5.56 -3.43
C ARG A 112 -2.99 -5.08 -2.04
N ARG A 113 -3.63 -4.02 -1.60
CA ARG A 113 -3.52 -3.53 -0.23
C ARG A 113 -4.15 -4.50 0.76
N VAL A 114 -3.58 -4.52 1.95
CA VAL A 114 -4.11 -5.19 3.13
C VAL A 114 -4.30 -4.14 4.22
N ASP A 115 -5.47 -4.13 4.82
CA ASP A 115 -5.79 -3.35 6.02
C ASP A 115 -6.47 -4.31 7.00
N ALA A 116 -5.69 -4.82 7.93
CA ALA A 116 -6.17 -5.72 8.96
C ALA A 116 -6.36 -4.94 10.26
N ARG A 117 -7.54 -5.07 10.87
CA ARG A 117 -7.89 -4.40 12.13
C ARG A 117 -7.74 -5.37 13.28
N GLU A 118 -7.35 -4.85 14.43
CA GLU A 118 -7.34 -5.63 15.65
C GLU A 118 -8.77 -6.05 16.01
N ALA A 119 -9.01 -7.36 16.04
CA ALA A 119 -10.29 -7.96 16.39
C ALA A 119 -10.43 -8.24 17.91
N GLY A 120 -9.37 -8.02 18.68
CA GLY A 120 -9.22 -8.24 20.11
C GLY A 120 -7.99 -9.09 20.44
N ALA A 121 -7.39 -8.84 21.61
CA ALA A 121 -6.24 -9.61 22.16
C ALA A 121 -5.04 -9.81 21.20
N GLY A 122 -4.78 -8.88 20.30
CA GLY A 122 -3.66 -8.95 19.36
C GLY A 122 -3.92 -9.83 18.12
N GLU A 123 -5.16 -10.28 17.92
CA GLU A 123 -5.58 -10.95 16.69
C GLU A 123 -5.99 -9.92 15.64
N PHE A 124 -5.55 -10.12 14.41
CA PHE A 124 -5.90 -9.27 13.27
C PHE A 124 -6.78 -10.03 12.29
N ASP A 125 -7.93 -9.43 11.93
CA ASP A 125 -8.78 -9.95 10.87
C ASP A 125 -8.23 -9.55 9.50
N ILE A 126 -7.62 -10.51 8.81
CA ILE A 126 -7.13 -10.36 7.44
C ILE A 126 -8.14 -10.88 6.40
N THR A 127 -9.35 -11.28 6.84
CA THR A 127 -10.37 -11.91 5.99
C THR A 127 -11.25 -10.93 5.23
N GLY A 128 -10.94 -9.63 5.24
CA GLY A 128 -11.60 -8.67 4.35
C GLY A 128 -11.63 -9.23 2.91
N PRO A 129 -12.62 -8.87 2.08
CA PRO A 129 -12.83 -9.51 0.77
C PRO A 129 -11.55 -9.47 -0.06
N LEU A 130 -10.96 -10.64 -0.26
CA LEU A 130 -9.90 -10.89 -1.22
C LEU A 130 -10.53 -10.67 -2.61
N ARG A 131 -10.63 -9.42 -3.09
CA ARG A 131 -10.96 -9.19 -4.48
C ARG A 131 -9.79 -9.67 -5.31
N VAL A 132 -9.86 -10.93 -5.72
CA VAL A 132 -9.07 -11.44 -6.82
C VAL A 132 -9.74 -10.89 -8.08
N GLU A 133 -9.28 -9.77 -8.58
CA GLU A 133 -9.58 -9.42 -9.97
C GLU A 133 -8.71 -10.35 -10.82
N GLY A 134 -9.35 -11.39 -11.32
CA GLY A 134 -8.74 -12.27 -12.33
C GLY A 134 -8.37 -11.45 -13.57
N PRO A 135 -7.47 -11.97 -14.43
CA PRO A 135 -7.12 -11.30 -15.68
C PRO A 135 -8.39 -10.97 -16.45
N ALA A 136 -8.51 -9.73 -16.92
CA ALA A 136 -9.61 -9.28 -17.75
C ALA A 136 -9.81 -10.29 -18.89
N GLY A 137 -10.96 -10.94 -18.89
CA GLY A 137 -11.33 -11.93 -19.90
C GLY A 137 -11.23 -11.31 -21.30
N GLU A 138 -10.53 -12.03 -22.16
CA GLU A 138 -10.49 -11.74 -23.59
C GLU A 138 -11.93 -11.70 -24.17
N GLY A 139 -12.16 -10.60 -24.89
CA GLY A 139 -13.13 -10.43 -25.95
C GLY A 139 -14.40 -11.25 -25.97
N ALA A 140 -15.53 -10.65 -25.59
CA ALA A 140 -16.78 -10.98 -26.25
C ALA A 140 -16.72 -10.39 -27.66
N GLU A 141 -16.62 -11.24 -28.68
CA GLU A 141 -16.86 -10.87 -30.07
C GLU A 141 -18.31 -10.39 -30.21
N ASP A 142 -18.48 -9.11 -30.51
CA ASP A 142 -19.76 -8.54 -30.92
C ASP A 142 -20.13 -9.16 -32.27
N GLY A 143 -21.01 -10.17 -32.22
CA GLY A 143 -21.70 -10.67 -33.39
C GLY A 143 -22.67 -9.61 -33.91
N ASP A 144 -22.40 -9.09 -35.09
CA ASP A 144 -23.28 -8.24 -35.87
C ASP A 144 -24.58 -8.97 -36.21
N PRO A 145 -25.79 -8.48 -35.83
CA PRO A 145 -27.04 -9.04 -36.27
C PRO A 145 -27.54 -8.30 -37.51
N THR A 146 -27.01 -8.66 -38.67
CA THR A 146 -27.70 -8.33 -39.94
C THR A 146 -27.85 -9.61 -40.75
N ASP A 147 -29.05 -10.21 -40.65
CA ASP A 147 -29.91 -10.71 -41.74
C ASP A 147 -31.33 -10.93 -41.26
#